data_992314dccf49dbf793373edbb4bc9440
#
_entry.id   992314dccf49dbf793373edbb4bc9440
#
_cell.length_a   1.000
_cell.length_b   1.000
_cell.length_c   1.000
_cell.angle_alpha   90.00
_cell.angle_beta   90.00
_cell.angle_gamma   90.00
#
_symmetry.space_group_name_H-M   'P 1'
#
loop_
_entity.id
_entity.type
_entity.pdbx_description
1 polymer ?
#
loop_
_entity_poly.entity_id
_entity_poly.type
_entity_poly.pdbx_seq_one_letter_code
_entity_poly.pdbx_strand_id
1 'polypeptide(L)'
;MSRLGIFAYGILSYLVFLAVFLYGIGFIGGFLTPTSLDGVPTSSLGHALAADLALLAAFAVQHSGMARPAFKAWWKRYVPEAAERSTYVLLSSLALVALYIFWEPIGGVIWSAADGVVRNCIIGLYLFGWLLLLYTTFLIDHFDLFGLKQVWRRLLDKAYRAPVFRTPSLYKVVRHPLYIGWLTIFWAAPTMTVAHLVFALATTAYILIAIPLEERDLVSAFGTTYVDYRARTPMLIPRLWSKSTKVQRRAV
;
A
#
# COMPACT_ATOMS: atom_id res chain seq x y z
N MET A 1 18.98 -21.54 -7.92
CA MET A 1 18.60 -20.75 -9.11
C MET A 1 19.80 -19.99 -9.64
N SER A 2 19.99 -19.91 -10.97
CA SER A 2 21.04 -19.09 -11.60
C SER A 2 20.78 -17.59 -11.36
N ARG A 3 21.80 -16.74 -11.48
CA ARG A 3 21.65 -15.28 -11.35
C ARG A 3 20.63 -14.72 -12.35
N LEU A 4 20.68 -15.21 -13.58
CA LEU A 4 19.73 -14.84 -14.65
C LEU A 4 18.31 -15.30 -14.30
N GLY A 5 18.13 -16.51 -13.76
CA GLY A 5 16.83 -17.01 -13.34
C GLY A 5 16.21 -16.18 -12.20
N ILE A 6 17.03 -15.73 -11.22
CA ILE A 6 16.57 -14.83 -10.14
C ILE A 6 16.16 -13.46 -10.72
N PHE A 7 16.94 -12.94 -11.67
CA PHE A 7 16.62 -11.67 -12.32
C PHE A 7 15.32 -11.75 -13.12
N ALA A 8 15.17 -12.77 -13.97
CA ALA A 8 13.95 -12.98 -14.75
C ALA A 8 12.71 -13.15 -13.84
N TYR A 9 12.84 -13.88 -12.73
CA TYR A 9 11.80 -14.01 -11.72
C TYR A 9 11.42 -12.66 -11.10
N GLY A 10 12.39 -11.80 -10.77
CA GLY A 10 12.14 -10.47 -10.23
C GLY A 10 11.43 -9.55 -11.22
N ILE A 11 11.82 -9.58 -12.49
CA ILE A 11 11.16 -8.84 -13.57
C ILE A 11 9.71 -9.32 -13.73
N LEU A 12 9.48 -10.63 -13.79
CA LEU A 12 8.13 -11.19 -13.91
C LEU A 12 7.25 -10.78 -12.72
N SER A 13 7.78 -10.88 -11.49
CA SER A 13 7.07 -10.47 -10.28
C SER A 13 6.66 -9.00 -10.32
N TYR A 14 7.54 -8.14 -10.83
CA TYR A 14 7.26 -6.72 -10.99
C TYR A 14 6.21 -6.44 -12.08
N LEU A 15 6.27 -7.14 -13.20
CA LEU A 15 5.28 -7.00 -14.27
C LEU A 15 3.89 -7.45 -13.82
N VAL A 16 3.80 -8.54 -13.06
CA VAL A 16 2.54 -8.97 -12.42
C VAL A 16 2.03 -7.91 -11.47
N PHE A 17 2.89 -7.38 -10.61
CA PHE A 17 2.52 -6.25 -9.73
C PHE A 17 1.99 -5.06 -10.52
N LEU A 18 2.69 -4.64 -11.58
CA LEU A 18 2.27 -3.49 -12.39
C LEU A 18 0.90 -3.71 -13.04
N ALA A 19 0.66 -4.91 -13.59
CA ALA A 19 -0.63 -5.26 -14.16
C ALA A 19 -1.75 -5.23 -13.10
N VAL A 20 -1.51 -5.80 -11.92
CA VAL A 20 -2.44 -5.81 -10.79
C VAL A 20 -2.70 -4.39 -10.26
N PHE A 21 -1.67 -3.57 -10.20
CA PHE A 21 -1.78 -2.16 -9.80
C PHE A 21 -2.65 -1.37 -10.79
N LEU A 22 -2.41 -1.52 -12.09
CA LEU A 22 -3.20 -0.86 -13.13
C LEU A 22 -4.64 -1.36 -13.15
N TYR A 23 -4.85 -2.66 -12.97
CA TYR A 23 -6.19 -3.24 -12.84
C TYR A 23 -6.93 -2.66 -11.62
N GLY A 24 -6.25 -2.46 -10.50
CA GLY A 24 -6.79 -1.85 -9.30
C GLY A 24 -7.38 -0.47 -9.51
N ILE A 25 -6.79 0.33 -10.41
CA ILE A 25 -7.34 1.65 -10.79
C ILE A 25 -8.74 1.50 -11.39
N GLY A 26 -8.94 0.55 -12.29
CA GLY A 26 -10.25 0.29 -12.88
C GLY A 26 -11.21 -0.39 -11.91
N PHE A 27 -10.74 -1.39 -11.15
CA PHE A 27 -11.54 -2.16 -10.21
C PHE A 27 -12.17 -1.29 -9.11
N ILE A 28 -11.39 -0.41 -8.49
CA ILE A 28 -11.88 0.50 -7.43
C ILE A 28 -12.68 1.65 -8.04
N GLY A 29 -12.28 2.14 -9.21
CA GLY A 29 -12.94 3.26 -9.88
C GLY A 29 -14.20 2.88 -10.67
N GLY A 30 -14.47 1.59 -10.88
CA GLY A 30 -15.63 1.10 -11.61
C GLY A 30 -15.56 1.36 -13.12
N PHE A 31 -14.37 1.31 -13.75
CA PHE A 31 -14.19 1.55 -15.18
C PHE A 31 -13.06 0.68 -15.78
N LEU A 32 -13.17 0.37 -17.08
CA LEU A 32 -12.15 -0.33 -17.88
C LEU A 32 -11.75 -1.73 -17.40
N THR A 33 -12.44 -2.32 -16.43
CA THR A 33 -12.16 -3.66 -15.90
C THR A 33 -13.40 -4.54 -15.95
N PRO A 34 -13.26 -5.85 -16.23
CA PRO A 34 -14.39 -6.79 -16.23
C PRO A 34 -15.07 -6.95 -14.87
N THR A 35 -14.32 -6.80 -13.78
CA THR A 35 -14.83 -6.83 -12.41
C THR A 35 -14.58 -5.48 -11.73
N SER A 36 -15.42 -5.13 -10.76
CA SER A 36 -15.28 -3.89 -9.99
C SER A 36 -15.82 -4.07 -8.57
N LEU A 37 -15.50 -3.13 -7.68
CA LEU A 37 -16.09 -3.08 -6.33
C LEU A 37 -17.61 -2.99 -6.40
N ASP A 38 -18.09 -2.20 -7.35
CA ASP A 38 -19.49 -1.86 -7.54
C ASP A 38 -20.08 -2.70 -8.69
N GLY A 39 -21.26 -3.27 -8.49
CA GLY A 39 -21.90 -4.11 -9.49
C GLY A 39 -23.28 -4.57 -9.04
N VAL A 40 -23.89 -5.38 -9.88
CA VAL A 40 -25.17 -6.03 -9.54
C VAL A 40 -24.87 -7.21 -8.61
N PRO A 41 -25.53 -7.28 -7.44
CA PRO A 41 -25.36 -8.42 -6.54
C PRO A 41 -25.73 -9.73 -7.22
N THR A 42 -24.89 -10.74 -7.06
CA THR A 42 -25.11 -12.11 -7.57
C THR A 42 -25.37 -13.10 -6.46
N SER A 43 -25.15 -12.70 -5.20
CA SER A 43 -25.30 -13.53 -4.02
C SER A 43 -26.08 -12.84 -2.91
N SER A 44 -26.39 -13.56 -1.83
CA SER A 44 -27.01 -12.95 -0.65
C SER A 44 -26.04 -12.00 0.07
N LEU A 45 -26.58 -10.97 0.73
CA LEU A 45 -25.78 -10.00 1.49
C LEU A 45 -24.82 -10.65 2.49
N GLY A 46 -25.29 -11.68 3.22
CA GLY A 46 -24.45 -12.39 4.19
C GLY A 46 -23.29 -13.14 3.54
N HIS A 47 -23.53 -13.75 2.36
CA HIS A 47 -22.48 -14.42 1.60
C HIS A 47 -21.45 -13.43 1.07
N ALA A 48 -21.90 -12.36 0.41
CA ALA A 48 -21.02 -11.32 -0.13
C ALA A 48 -20.14 -10.70 0.96
N LEU A 49 -20.73 -10.27 2.08
CA LEU A 49 -19.98 -9.73 3.21
C LEU A 49 -18.94 -10.73 3.76
N ALA A 50 -19.31 -12.00 3.93
CA ALA A 50 -18.40 -13.01 4.44
C ALA A 50 -17.24 -13.27 3.45
N ALA A 51 -17.52 -13.38 2.15
CA ALA A 51 -16.53 -13.58 1.12
C ALA A 51 -15.57 -12.39 1.01
N ASP A 52 -16.09 -11.17 0.93
CA ASP A 52 -15.30 -9.95 0.76
C ASP A 52 -14.41 -9.66 1.97
N LEU A 53 -14.96 -9.80 3.19
CA LEU A 53 -14.18 -9.64 4.41
C LEU A 53 -13.11 -10.74 4.55
N ALA A 54 -13.40 -11.98 4.13
CA ALA A 54 -12.42 -13.05 4.12
C ALA A 54 -11.28 -12.77 3.11
N LEU A 55 -11.58 -12.27 1.91
CA LEU A 55 -10.59 -11.87 0.91
C LEU A 55 -9.70 -10.73 1.41
N LEU A 56 -10.30 -9.68 1.99
CA LEU A 56 -9.58 -8.57 2.60
C LEU A 56 -8.70 -9.03 3.76
N ALA A 57 -9.23 -9.91 4.64
CA ALA A 57 -8.46 -10.47 5.75
C ALA A 57 -7.30 -11.35 5.25
N ALA A 58 -7.52 -12.18 4.24
CA ALA A 58 -6.48 -13.01 3.63
C ALA A 58 -5.35 -12.15 3.05
N PHE A 59 -5.68 -11.09 2.31
CA PHE A 59 -4.70 -10.11 1.85
C PHE A 59 -3.96 -9.45 3.01
N ALA A 60 -4.69 -8.94 4.01
CA ALA A 60 -4.10 -8.24 5.15
C ALA A 60 -3.13 -9.13 5.95
N VAL A 61 -3.51 -10.38 6.21
CA VAL A 61 -2.69 -11.36 6.93
C VAL A 61 -1.45 -11.73 6.12
N GLN A 62 -1.62 -12.05 4.82
CA GLN A 62 -0.49 -12.37 3.94
C GLN A 62 0.48 -11.19 3.84
N HIS A 63 -0.03 -9.99 3.49
CA HIS A 63 0.76 -8.80 3.25
C HIS A 63 1.50 -8.34 4.52
N SER A 64 0.80 -8.21 5.64
CA SER A 64 1.42 -7.82 6.91
C SER A 64 2.31 -8.91 7.50
N GLY A 65 1.89 -10.16 7.43
CA GLY A 65 2.64 -11.30 7.98
C GLY A 65 3.99 -11.45 7.29
N MET A 66 4.01 -11.49 5.97
CA MET A 66 5.26 -11.60 5.20
C MET A 66 6.17 -10.37 5.33
N ALA A 67 5.63 -9.21 5.68
CA ALA A 67 6.43 -8.02 5.93
C ALA A 67 7.24 -8.10 7.24
N ARG A 68 6.88 -8.96 8.20
CA ARG A 68 7.52 -9.04 9.51
C ARG A 68 8.94 -9.59 9.46
N PRO A 69 9.87 -9.04 10.28
CA PRO A 69 11.25 -9.50 10.34
C PRO A 69 11.39 -11.01 10.63
N ALA A 70 10.57 -11.53 11.54
CA ALA A 70 10.57 -12.96 11.90
C ALA A 70 10.17 -13.84 10.71
N PHE A 71 9.14 -13.47 9.94
CA PHE A 71 8.76 -14.20 8.73
C PHE A 71 9.86 -14.15 7.68
N LYS A 72 10.45 -12.98 7.42
CA LYS A 72 11.57 -12.82 6.48
C LYS A 72 12.76 -13.69 6.85
N ALA A 73 13.13 -13.74 8.12
CA ALA A 73 14.22 -14.58 8.61
C ALA A 73 13.94 -16.07 8.39
N TRP A 74 12.71 -16.52 8.62
CA TRP A 74 12.28 -17.90 8.36
C TRP A 74 12.25 -18.19 6.85
N TRP A 75 11.66 -17.27 6.04
CA TRP A 75 11.47 -17.43 4.59
C TRP A 75 12.77 -17.51 3.81
N LYS A 76 13.79 -16.75 4.22
CA LYS A 76 15.14 -16.78 3.61
C LYS A 76 15.85 -18.12 3.69
N ARG A 77 15.33 -19.09 4.47
CA ARG A 77 15.83 -20.47 4.48
C ARG A 77 15.44 -21.24 3.23
N TYR A 78 14.37 -20.83 2.56
CA TYR A 78 13.78 -21.50 1.39
C TYR A 78 13.95 -20.72 0.10
N VAL A 79 13.93 -19.40 0.19
CA VAL A 79 14.00 -18.47 -0.96
C VAL A 79 15.34 -17.72 -0.91
N PRO A 80 16.06 -17.64 -2.06
CA PRO A 80 17.27 -16.83 -2.13
C PRO A 80 17.03 -15.40 -1.66
N GLU A 81 17.95 -14.83 -0.88
CA GLU A 81 17.80 -13.50 -0.30
C GLU A 81 17.47 -12.42 -1.34
N ALA A 82 18.11 -12.51 -2.52
CA ALA A 82 17.85 -11.57 -3.61
C ALA A 82 16.44 -11.70 -4.22
N ALA A 83 15.76 -12.84 -4.06
CA ALA A 83 14.41 -13.09 -4.57
C ALA A 83 13.33 -12.88 -3.49
N GLU A 84 13.70 -12.70 -2.22
CA GLU A 84 12.75 -12.57 -1.10
C GLU A 84 11.72 -11.48 -1.34
N ARG A 85 12.19 -10.29 -1.71
CA ARG A 85 11.30 -9.13 -1.92
C ARG A 85 10.40 -9.32 -3.14
N SER A 86 10.92 -9.87 -4.23
CA SER A 86 10.14 -10.19 -5.43
C SER A 86 9.07 -11.24 -5.14
N THR A 87 9.35 -12.25 -4.31
CA THR A 87 8.37 -13.25 -3.88
C THR A 87 7.26 -12.62 -3.03
N TYR A 88 7.61 -11.74 -2.10
CA TYR A 88 6.62 -10.99 -1.33
C TYR A 88 5.68 -10.18 -2.24
N VAL A 89 6.25 -9.44 -3.21
CA VAL A 89 5.48 -8.65 -4.18
C VAL A 89 4.56 -9.52 -5.02
N LEU A 90 5.07 -10.66 -5.52
CA LEU A 90 4.28 -11.60 -6.31
C LEU A 90 3.11 -12.19 -5.51
N LEU A 91 3.35 -12.67 -4.30
CA LEU A 91 2.30 -13.28 -3.48
C LEU A 91 1.25 -12.23 -3.05
N SER A 92 1.66 -11.00 -2.74
CA SER A 92 0.72 -9.91 -2.47
C SER A 92 -0.11 -9.54 -3.70
N SER A 93 0.50 -9.56 -4.89
CA SER A 93 -0.21 -9.35 -6.15
C SER A 93 -1.20 -10.47 -6.44
N LEU A 94 -0.85 -11.73 -6.20
CA LEU A 94 -1.75 -12.87 -6.38
C LEU A 94 -2.94 -12.84 -5.39
N ALA A 95 -2.72 -12.37 -4.17
CA ALA A 95 -3.81 -12.16 -3.21
C ALA A 95 -4.78 -11.07 -3.68
N LEU A 96 -4.27 -9.98 -4.31
CA LEU A 96 -5.12 -8.97 -4.94
C LEU A 96 -5.83 -9.51 -6.19
N VAL A 97 -5.19 -10.34 -7.00
CA VAL A 97 -5.85 -11.02 -8.13
C VAL A 97 -7.02 -11.86 -7.64
N ALA A 98 -6.83 -12.64 -6.57
CA ALA A 98 -7.91 -13.41 -5.97
C ALA A 98 -9.06 -12.50 -5.48
N LEU A 99 -8.71 -11.36 -4.83
CA LEU A 99 -9.69 -10.37 -4.43
C LEU A 99 -10.47 -9.82 -5.64
N TYR A 100 -9.80 -9.45 -6.74
CA TYR A 100 -10.47 -8.92 -7.92
C TYR A 100 -11.37 -9.93 -8.64
N ILE A 101 -11.02 -11.22 -8.59
CA ILE A 101 -11.80 -12.29 -9.26
C ILE A 101 -12.99 -12.70 -8.41
N PHE A 102 -12.82 -12.84 -7.09
CA PHE A 102 -13.82 -13.41 -6.19
C PHE A 102 -14.58 -12.37 -5.37
N TRP A 103 -14.37 -11.09 -5.63
CA TRP A 103 -15.14 -10.02 -4.99
C TRP A 103 -16.62 -10.13 -5.37
N GLU A 104 -17.50 -10.05 -4.37
CA GLU A 104 -18.94 -10.16 -4.52
C GLU A 104 -19.60 -8.78 -4.37
N PRO A 105 -20.06 -8.12 -5.45
CA PRO A 105 -20.68 -6.80 -5.33
C PRO A 105 -21.91 -6.82 -4.40
N ILE A 106 -22.00 -5.82 -3.55
CA ILE A 106 -23.14 -5.61 -2.65
C ILE A 106 -23.93 -4.44 -3.17
N GLY A 107 -25.21 -4.62 -3.44
CA GLY A 107 -26.10 -3.57 -3.93
C GLY A 107 -26.34 -2.48 -2.89
N GLY A 108 -27.08 -1.46 -3.31
CA GLY A 108 -27.42 -0.29 -2.50
C GLY A 108 -26.42 0.86 -2.69
N VAL A 109 -26.97 2.07 -2.79
CA VAL A 109 -26.21 3.32 -2.96
C VAL A 109 -26.35 4.14 -1.68
N ILE A 110 -25.23 4.55 -1.09
CA ILE A 110 -25.17 5.41 0.10
C ILE A 110 -25.27 6.86 -0.33
N TRP A 111 -24.46 7.27 -1.34
CA TRP A 111 -24.58 8.54 -2.02
C TRP A 111 -24.15 8.43 -3.47
N SER A 112 -24.62 9.35 -4.29
CA SER A 112 -24.17 9.52 -5.67
C SER A 112 -24.07 11.01 -5.98
N ALA A 113 -22.90 11.47 -6.40
CA ALA A 113 -22.74 12.81 -6.92
C ALA A 113 -23.37 12.89 -8.30
N ALA A 114 -24.28 13.85 -8.50
CA ALA A 114 -24.83 14.15 -9.81
C ALA A 114 -23.71 14.56 -10.78
N ASP A 115 -23.97 14.41 -12.07
CA ASP A 115 -23.04 14.85 -13.11
C ASP A 115 -22.71 16.34 -12.96
N GLY A 116 -21.47 16.71 -13.27
CA GLY A 116 -21.00 18.08 -13.18
C GLY A 116 -19.75 18.26 -12.35
N VAL A 117 -19.56 19.45 -11.79
CA VAL A 117 -18.32 19.86 -11.13
C VAL A 117 -17.96 18.96 -9.93
N VAL A 118 -18.95 18.65 -9.09
CA VAL A 118 -18.70 17.84 -7.87
C VAL A 118 -18.18 16.45 -8.23
N ARG A 119 -18.84 15.77 -9.18
CA ARG A 119 -18.41 14.46 -9.68
C ARG A 119 -16.98 14.51 -10.23
N ASN A 120 -16.71 15.52 -11.07
CA ASN A 120 -15.39 15.69 -11.69
C ASN A 120 -14.29 15.99 -10.64
N CYS A 121 -14.60 16.77 -9.61
CA CYS A 121 -13.67 17.01 -8.48
C CYS A 121 -13.37 15.72 -7.72
N ILE A 122 -14.36 14.86 -7.46
CA ILE A 122 -14.13 13.58 -6.77
C ILE A 122 -13.30 12.64 -7.65
N ILE A 123 -13.57 12.57 -8.96
CA ILE A 123 -12.73 11.80 -9.91
C ILE A 123 -11.29 12.35 -9.92
N GLY A 124 -11.13 13.68 -9.96
CA GLY A 124 -9.82 14.32 -9.87
C GLY A 124 -9.08 13.96 -8.59
N LEU A 125 -9.78 13.92 -7.44
CA LEU A 125 -9.23 13.51 -6.16
C LEU A 125 -8.83 12.02 -6.16
N TYR A 126 -9.64 11.16 -6.75
CA TYR A 126 -9.35 9.74 -6.95
C TYR A 126 -8.04 9.54 -7.74
N LEU A 127 -7.93 10.19 -8.89
CA LEU A 127 -6.72 10.13 -9.73
C LEU A 127 -5.50 10.74 -9.04
N PHE A 128 -5.70 11.84 -8.30
CA PHE A 128 -4.65 12.43 -7.47
C PHE A 128 -4.15 11.43 -6.40
N GLY A 129 -5.05 10.65 -5.78
CA GLY A 129 -4.66 9.59 -4.83
C GLY A 129 -3.70 8.58 -5.46
N TRP A 130 -3.96 8.11 -6.68
CA TRP A 130 -3.08 7.19 -7.43
C TRP A 130 -1.74 7.82 -7.78
N LEU A 131 -1.73 9.08 -8.21
CA LEU A 131 -0.49 9.82 -8.50
C LEU A 131 0.33 10.03 -7.23
N LEU A 132 -0.31 10.39 -6.12
CA LEU A 132 0.33 10.54 -4.82
C LEU A 132 0.95 9.23 -4.34
N LEU A 133 0.21 8.13 -4.47
CA LEU A 133 0.68 6.79 -4.14
C LEU A 133 1.94 6.44 -4.95
N LEU A 134 1.87 6.59 -6.26
CA LEU A 134 3.01 6.32 -7.15
C LEU A 134 4.20 7.22 -6.82
N TYR A 135 3.98 8.53 -6.68
CA TYR A 135 5.02 9.50 -6.31
C TYR A 135 5.72 9.13 -5.00
N THR A 136 4.97 8.72 -3.98
CA THR A 136 5.54 8.35 -2.68
C THR A 136 6.40 7.10 -2.74
N THR A 137 6.12 6.14 -3.63
CA THR A 137 7.00 4.98 -3.82
C THR A 137 8.37 5.39 -4.37
N PHE A 138 8.41 6.38 -5.28
CA PHE A 138 9.69 6.92 -5.81
C PHE A 138 10.46 7.72 -4.77
N LEU A 139 9.78 8.40 -3.84
CA LEU A 139 10.45 9.10 -2.72
C LEU A 139 11.20 8.14 -1.79
N ILE A 140 10.69 6.92 -1.58
CA ILE A 140 11.34 5.92 -0.73
C ILE A 140 12.48 5.19 -1.48
N ASP A 141 12.26 4.74 -2.64
CA ASP A 141 13.06 3.98 -3.62
C ASP A 141 12.18 2.90 -4.25
N HIS A 142 11.45 3.26 -5.31
CA HIS A 142 10.48 2.40 -6.00
C HIS A 142 11.05 1.03 -6.37
N PHE A 143 12.23 1.01 -6.97
CA PHE A 143 12.85 -0.24 -7.46
C PHE A 143 13.32 -1.13 -6.31
N ASP A 144 13.72 -0.55 -5.18
CA ASP A 144 14.04 -1.30 -3.98
C ASP A 144 12.77 -1.85 -3.32
N LEU A 145 11.72 -1.04 -3.23
CA LEU A 145 10.43 -1.40 -2.65
C LEU A 145 9.80 -2.63 -3.32
N PHE A 146 9.96 -2.75 -4.64
CA PHE A 146 9.39 -3.84 -5.44
C PHE A 146 10.37 -4.96 -5.82
N GLY A 147 11.58 -4.98 -5.27
CA GLY A 147 12.51 -6.10 -5.40
C GLY A 147 13.42 -6.06 -6.62
N LEU A 148 13.25 -5.10 -7.53
CA LEU A 148 14.06 -5.02 -8.76
C LEU A 148 15.53 -4.71 -8.47
N LYS A 149 15.81 -3.87 -7.48
CA LYS A 149 17.17 -3.50 -7.11
C LYS A 149 17.96 -4.68 -6.55
N GLN A 150 17.31 -5.54 -5.76
CA GLN A 150 17.91 -6.74 -5.19
C GLN A 150 18.32 -7.73 -6.29
N VAL A 151 17.38 -8.05 -7.21
CA VAL A 151 17.67 -9.01 -8.29
C VAL A 151 18.65 -8.45 -9.31
N TRP A 152 18.64 -7.13 -9.58
CA TRP A 152 19.63 -6.46 -10.44
C TRP A 152 21.02 -6.51 -9.84
N ARG A 153 21.17 -6.21 -8.53
CA ARG A 153 22.46 -6.33 -7.85
C ARG A 153 23.00 -7.75 -7.88
N ARG A 154 22.11 -8.74 -7.71
CA ARG A 154 22.48 -10.16 -7.79
C ARG A 154 22.94 -10.58 -9.18
N LEU A 155 22.28 -10.05 -10.25
CA LEU A 155 22.69 -10.31 -11.63
C LEU A 155 24.12 -9.82 -11.87
N LEU A 156 24.46 -8.62 -11.37
CA LEU A 156 25.78 -7.99 -11.52
C LEU A 156 26.85 -8.52 -10.54
N ASP A 157 26.54 -9.52 -9.71
CA ASP A 157 27.41 -10.01 -8.65
C ASP A 157 27.85 -8.93 -7.63
N LYS A 158 26.97 -7.97 -7.38
CA LYS A 158 27.22 -6.87 -6.42
C LYS A 158 26.43 -7.08 -5.15
N ALA A 159 27.05 -6.80 -3.99
CA ALA A 159 26.38 -6.87 -2.71
C ALA A 159 25.19 -5.88 -2.68
N TYR A 160 24.03 -6.37 -2.20
CA TYR A 160 22.90 -5.51 -1.90
C TYR A 160 23.17 -4.77 -0.59
N ARG A 161 22.82 -3.48 -0.55
CA ARG A 161 22.86 -2.65 0.67
C ARG A 161 21.45 -2.15 0.93
N ALA A 162 20.95 -2.43 2.12
CA ALA A 162 19.65 -1.94 2.56
C ALA A 162 19.61 -0.39 2.55
N PRO A 163 18.46 0.20 2.24
CA PRO A 163 18.29 1.65 2.28
C PRO A 163 18.60 2.23 3.67
N VAL A 164 19.26 3.38 3.69
CA VAL A 164 19.45 4.18 4.90
C VAL A 164 18.16 4.95 5.19
N PHE A 165 17.84 5.14 6.47
CA PHE A 165 16.67 5.94 6.86
C PHE A 165 16.78 7.37 6.29
N ARG A 166 15.73 7.78 5.56
CA ARG A 166 15.62 9.11 4.95
C ARG A 166 14.20 9.62 5.07
N THR A 167 14.05 10.92 5.15
CA THR A 167 12.75 11.61 5.21
C THR A 167 12.62 12.61 4.06
N PRO A 168 12.51 12.15 2.80
CA PRO A 168 12.42 13.04 1.64
C PRO A 168 11.04 13.71 1.56
N SER A 169 11.00 14.97 1.08
CA SER A 169 9.77 15.68 0.67
C SER A 169 8.60 15.47 1.63
N LEU A 170 7.54 14.79 1.22
CA LEU A 170 6.30 14.56 1.99
C LEU A 170 6.53 13.84 3.33
N TYR A 171 7.58 13.03 3.45
CA TYR A 171 7.96 12.38 4.71
C TYR A 171 8.46 13.38 5.79
N LYS A 172 8.75 14.62 5.42
CA LYS A 172 8.99 15.70 6.41
C LYS A 172 7.70 16.27 6.98
N VAL A 173 6.57 16.08 6.27
CA VAL A 173 5.26 16.65 6.61
C VAL A 173 4.43 15.66 7.41
N VAL A 174 4.37 14.41 6.94
CA VAL A 174 3.69 13.28 7.60
C VAL A 174 4.54 12.03 7.48
N ARG A 175 4.37 11.08 8.43
CA ARG A 175 5.17 9.85 8.44
C ARG A 175 4.73 8.84 7.38
N HIS A 176 3.44 8.83 7.02
CA HIS A 176 2.86 7.83 6.12
C HIS A 176 2.12 8.45 4.93
N PRO A 177 2.81 9.22 4.05
CA PRO A 177 2.16 9.85 2.90
C PRO A 177 1.63 8.82 1.89
N LEU A 178 2.22 7.63 1.82
CA LEU A 178 1.73 6.52 0.99
C LEU A 178 0.32 6.08 1.43
N TYR A 179 0.07 6.00 2.74
CA TYR A 179 -1.27 5.67 3.25
C TYR A 179 -2.29 6.78 3.01
N ILE A 180 -1.87 8.05 2.95
CA ILE A 180 -2.77 9.15 2.53
C ILE A 180 -3.23 8.90 1.09
N GLY A 181 -2.33 8.49 0.18
CA GLY A 181 -2.69 8.12 -1.18
C GLY A 181 -3.76 7.02 -1.20
N TRP A 182 -3.56 5.93 -0.47
CA TRP A 182 -4.53 4.84 -0.36
C TRP A 182 -5.87 5.29 0.22
N LEU A 183 -5.88 6.02 1.34
CA LEU A 183 -7.11 6.54 1.94
C LEU A 183 -7.85 7.46 0.96
N THR A 184 -7.13 8.33 0.24
CA THR A 184 -7.74 9.18 -0.77
C THR A 184 -8.42 8.35 -1.87
N ILE A 185 -7.77 7.30 -2.38
CA ILE A 185 -8.34 6.40 -3.40
C ILE A 185 -9.61 5.72 -2.87
N PHE A 186 -9.58 5.19 -1.66
CA PHE A 186 -10.68 4.39 -1.11
C PHE A 186 -11.93 5.22 -0.80
N TRP A 187 -11.76 6.49 -0.46
CA TRP A 187 -12.87 7.37 -0.09
C TRP A 187 -13.33 8.33 -1.19
N ALA A 188 -12.53 8.54 -2.23
CA ALA A 188 -12.89 9.41 -3.34
C ALA A 188 -13.75 8.67 -4.38
N ALA A 189 -14.97 8.31 -4.01
CA ALA A 189 -15.94 7.64 -4.85
C ALA A 189 -17.06 8.58 -5.26
N PRO A 190 -17.24 8.87 -6.57
CA PRO A 190 -18.37 9.68 -7.05
C PRO A 190 -19.72 9.07 -6.71
N THR A 191 -19.80 7.74 -6.73
CA THR A 191 -20.91 6.95 -6.21
C THR A 191 -20.37 6.03 -5.15
N MET A 192 -20.85 6.16 -3.92
CA MET A 192 -20.50 5.27 -2.81
C MET A 192 -21.59 4.22 -2.65
N THR A 193 -21.29 2.99 -3.00
CA THR A 193 -22.17 1.85 -2.76
C THR A 193 -21.91 1.25 -1.38
N VAL A 194 -22.74 0.31 -0.96
CA VAL A 194 -22.51 -0.45 0.29
C VAL A 194 -21.21 -1.27 0.18
N ALA A 195 -20.95 -1.91 -0.97
CA ALA A 195 -19.71 -2.65 -1.21
C ALA A 195 -18.48 -1.74 -1.09
N HIS A 196 -18.51 -0.58 -1.74
CA HIS A 196 -17.42 0.40 -1.69
C HIS A 196 -17.20 0.91 -0.27
N LEU A 197 -18.28 1.19 0.48
CA LEU A 197 -18.17 1.62 1.88
C LEU A 197 -17.55 0.53 2.76
N VAL A 198 -17.96 -0.72 2.61
CA VAL A 198 -17.37 -1.87 3.34
C VAL A 198 -15.89 -1.99 3.03
N PHE A 199 -15.52 -1.90 1.76
CA PHE A 199 -14.12 -1.91 1.32
C PHE A 199 -13.31 -0.75 1.94
N ALA A 200 -13.83 0.48 1.85
CA ALA A 200 -13.15 1.68 2.38
C ALA A 200 -12.98 1.60 3.91
N LEU A 201 -14.00 1.15 4.64
CA LEU A 201 -13.92 0.98 6.09
C LEU A 201 -12.94 -0.12 6.49
N ALA A 202 -13.01 -1.30 5.87
CA ALA A 202 -12.15 -2.43 6.19
C ALA A 202 -10.68 -2.13 5.87
N THR A 203 -10.38 -1.51 4.71
CA THR A 203 -9.03 -1.12 4.33
C THR A 203 -8.49 0.04 5.18
N THR A 204 -9.34 1.00 5.59
CA THR A 204 -8.96 2.04 6.55
C THR A 204 -8.60 1.43 7.90
N ALA A 205 -9.42 0.52 8.43
CA ALA A 205 -9.12 -0.20 9.67
C ALA A 205 -7.81 -0.98 9.56
N TYR A 206 -7.60 -1.68 8.44
CA TYR A 206 -6.35 -2.37 8.16
C TYR A 206 -5.14 -1.42 8.21
N ILE A 207 -5.20 -0.26 7.53
CA ILE A 207 -4.12 0.74 7.54
C ILE A 207 -3.83 1.21 8.98
N LEU A 208 -4.86 1.53 9.76
CA LEU A 208 -4.69 2.01 11.13
C LEU A 208 -4.09 0.94 12.07
N ILE A 209 -4.33 -0.34 11.81
CA ILE A 209 -3.70 -1.47 12.52
C ILE A 209 -2.26 -1.69 12.01
N ALA A 210 -2.01 -1.55 10.71
CA ALA A 210 -0.71 -1.81 10.11
C ALA A 210 0.35 -0.77 10.51
N ILE A 211 -0.03 0.52 10.63
CA ILE A 211 0.90 1.61 10.97
C ILE A 211 1.68 1.35 12.28
N PRO A 212 1.05 1.04 13.42
CA PRO A 212 1.78 0.76 14.66
C PRO A 212 2.75 -0.43 14.54
N LEU A 213 2.39 -1.46 13.75
CA LEU A 213 3.25 -2.61 13.51
C LEU A 213 4.47 -2.24 12.67
N GLU A 214 4.27 -1.46 11.61
CA GLU A 214 5.35 -0.93 10.78
C GLU A 214 6.27 0.00 11.58
N GLU A 215 5.72 0.93 12.36
CA GLU A 215 6.51 1.83 13.19
C GLU A 215 7.33 1.10 14.27
N ARG A 216 6.82 0.00 14.81
CA ARG A 216 7.58 -0.86 15.74
C ARG A 216 8.80 -1.48 15.05
N ASP A 217 8.62 -1.97 13.83
CA ASP A 217 9.74 -2.54 13.04
C ASP A 217 10.76 -1.46 12.67
N LEU A 218 10.30 -0.25 12.32
CA LEU A 218 11.17 0.89 12.02
C LEU A 218 11.95 1.37 13.25
N VAL A 219 11.34 1.38 14.43
CA VAL A 219 12.06 1.64 15.69
C VAL A 219 13.10 0.56 15.95
N SER A 220 12.78 -0.70 15.72
CA SER A 220 13.73 -1.81 15.88
C SER A 220 14.91 -1.70 14.90
N ALA A 221 14.65 -1.24 13.67
CA ALA A 221 15.66 -1.14 12.61
C ALA A 221 16.55 0.12 12.73
N PHE A 222 15.98 1.26 13.15
CA PHE A 222 16.65 2.57 13.10
C PHE A 222 16.83 3.23 14.46
N GLY A 223 16.35 2.62 15.54
CA GLY A 223 16.56 3.07 16.93
C GLY A 223 16.06 4.50 17.19
N THR A 224 16.89 5.27 17.89
CA THR A 224 16.60 6.66 18.30
C THR A 224 16.32 7.58 17.11
N THR A 225 16.94 7.34 15.96
CA THR A 225 16.73 8.14 14.74
C THR A 225 15.26 8.14 14.33
N TYR A 226 14.60 6.97 14.36
CA TYR A 226 13.18 6.89 14.04
C TYR A 226 12.30 7.41 15.18
N VAL A 227 12.67 7.17 16.44
CA VAL A 227 11.94 7.70 17.61
C VAL A 227 11.88 9.24 17.57
N ASP A 228 13.01 9.91 17.29
CA ASP A 228 13.07 11.37 17.18
C ASP A 228 12.26 11.90 15.98
N TYR A 229 12.29 11.20 14.87
CA TYR A 229 11.45 11.52 13.71
C TYR A 229 9.96 11.40 14.05
N ARG A 230 9.55 10.32 14.70
CA ARG A 230 8.17 10.06 15.13
C ARG A 230 7.66 11.12 16.09
N ALA A 231 8.48 11.62 17.00
CA ALA A 231 8.12 12.67 17.94
C ALA A 231 7.82 14.02 17.25
N ARG A 232 8.52 14.32 16.16
CA ARG A 232 8.42 15.60 15.46
C ARG A 232 7.42 15.62 14.31
N THR A 233 7.18 14.48 13.67
CA THR A 233 6.37 14.38 12.45
C THR A 233 5.05 13.67 12.73
N PRO A 234 3.88 14.25 12.40
CA PRO A 234 2.59 13.61 12.61
C PRO A 234 2.38 12.39 11.70
N MET A 235 1.47 11.49 12.09
CA MET A 235 1.24 10.22 11.41
C MET A 235 0.66 10.39 10.00
N LEU A 236 -0.52 10.95 9.87
CA LEU A 236 -1.29 11.08 8.61
C LEU A 236 -1.74 12.53 8.37
N ILE A 237 -2.14 13.27 9.39
CA ILE A 237 -2.71 14.61 9.27
C ILE A 237 -1.61 15.63 9.54
N PRO A 238 -1.26 16.49 8.56
CA PRO A 238 -0.28 17.54 8.74
C PRO A 238 -0.63 18.45 9.93
N ARG A 239 0.36 18.86 10.71
CA ARG A 239 0.17 19.91 11.73
C ARG A 239 0.06 21.25 11.02
N LEU A 240 -1.15 21.78 10.90
CA LEU A 240 -1.42 23.09 10.27
C LEU A 240 -0.80 24.26 11.06
N TRP A 241 -0.48 24.05 12.36
CA TRP A 241 0.17 25.04 13.23
C TRP A 241 1.22 24.37 14.11
N SER A 242 2.47 24.50 13.76
CA SER A 242 3.59 24.26 14.68
C SER A 242 3.86 25.54 15.46
N LYS A 243 3.50 25.59 16.75
CA LYS A 243 4.11 26.58 17.65
C LYS A 243 5.62 26.28 17.65
N SER A 244 6.41 27.16 17.04
CA SER A 244 7.87 27.12 17.12
C SER A 244 8.27 27.24 18.60
N THR A 245 8.51 26.11 19.25
CA THR A 245 9.18 26.12 20.57
C THR A 245 10.64 26.43 20.28
N LYS A 246 11.01 27.71 20.37
CA LYS A 246 12.41 28.12 20.43
C LYS A 246 13.03 27.39 21.62
N VAL A 247 13.81 26.35 21.33
CA VAL A 247 14.72 25.78 22.33
C VAL A 247 15.71 26.88 22.66
N GLN A 248 15.54 27.54 23.81
CA GLN A 248 16.54 28.41 24.41
C GLN A 248 17.76 27.51 24.67
N ARG A 249 18.81 27.67 23.82
CA ARG A 249 20.15 27.23 24.16
C ARG A 249 20.55 28.04 25.37
N ARG A 250 20.47 27.47 26.57
CA ARG A 250 21.22 28.01 27.73
C ARG A 250 22.69 27.78 27.42
N ALA A 251 23.37 28.89 27.14
CA ALA A 251 24.82 28.95 27.21
C ALA A 251 25.23 28.74 28.68
N VAL A 252 26.10 27.77 28.89
CA VAL A 252 26.96 27.66 30.08
C VAL A 252 28.39 27.83 29.63
#